data_11658ba268f3336f78de7d294e5bd39a
#
_entry.id   11658ba268f3336f78de7d294e5bd39a
#
_cell.length_a   1.000
_cell.length_b   1.000
_cell.length_c   1.000
_cell.angle_alpha   90.00
_cell.angle_beta   90.00
_cell.angle_gamma   90.00
#
_symmetry.space_group_name_H-M   'P 1'
#
loop_
_entity.id
_entity.type
_entity.pdbx_description
1 polymer ?
#
loop_
_entity_poly.entity_id
_entity_poly.type
_entity_poly.pdbx_seq_one_letter_code
_entity_poly.pdbx_strand_id
1 'polypeptide(L)'
;MENLKQNNTSQASKSAGAPNSEKLWTRTFVMVAAANFLLFFSFYLLLPVLPLYLFDKFNAGNTEVGVVISMYTVGALACRPFAGFLVDTLSRKPLYFWTFFLFSTCFIGYKVLGLIPLLAVLRFAHGLFFGISTTASNTVAIDSLPASRRGEGIGYFGVSVNLAFATGPMTGMFLYESFGENIIFATSIILCIIGLILVANLKVKPREKKPHAPLSLDRFFLTRAIPQFVNFIFVGFAYGPVTNYISLYAKELGIGGSGWFYALIAAGLILNRIMTGRLIDRGYLTRLVGIGMTIIVVAYLILAFCHNPFAFFASAFLIGTSLGLIFPGYQTMCVNLARHDQRGTANSTYLSGWDIGIGSGILVGGAMASHFGMHQQVFVASAAALLIADLMFWFYTSKHYVKNKLEGN
;
A
#
# COMPACT_ATOMS: atom_id res chain seq x y z
N MET A 1 40.16 22.94 46.82
CA MET A 1 39.97 22.24 45.51
C MET A 1 39.18 20.94 45.60
N GLU A 2 38.95 20.38 46.76
CA GLU A 2 38.17 19.13 46.94
C GLU A 2 36.66 19.30 46.88
N ASN A 3 36.11 20.46 47.26
CA ASN A 3 34.68 20.71 47.26
C ASN A 3 34.04 20.97 45.85
N LEU A 4 34.86 21.19 44.81
CA LEU A 4 34.40 21.32 43.44
C LEU A 4 34.28 19.99 42.70
N LYS A 5 34.95 18.93 43.16
CA LYS A 5 34.88 17.57 42.58
C LYS A 5 33.67 16.78 43.09
N GLN A 6 33.19 17.02 44.31
CA GLN A 6 32.04 16.32 44.87
C GLN A 6 30.69 16.81 44.30
N ASN A 7 30.57 18.08 43.85
CA ASN A 7 29.34 18.58 43.23
C ASN A 7 29.16 18.12 41.79
N ASN A 8 30.21 17.78 41.05
CA ASN A 8 30.07 17.29 39.66
C ASN A 8 29.75 15.79 39.59
N THR A 9 30.04 15.00 40.62
CA THR A 9 29.67 13.58 40.67
C THR A 9 28.23 13.36 41.12
N SER A 10 27.66 14.26 41.90
CA SER A 10 26.25 14.16 42.34
C SER A 10 25.25 14.64 41.27
N GLN A 11 25.65 15.48 40.31
CA GLN A 11 24.82 15.86 39.17
C GLN A 11 24.85 14.84 38.01
N ALA A 12 25.94 14.10 37.86
CA ALA A 12 26.06 13.04 36.85
C ALA A 12 25.26 11.77 37.21
N SER A 13 24.99 11.51 38.50
CA SER A 13 24.25 10.33 38.94
C SER A 13 22.72 10.51 38.95
N LYS A 14 22.22 11.76 38.79
CA LYS A 14 20.77 12.03 38.74
C LYS A 14 20.16 12.03 37.33
N SER A 15 20.96 11.83 36.28
CA SER A 15 20.48 11.73 34.89
C SER A 15 20.29 10.30 34.34
N ALA A 16 20.58 9.27 35.15
CA ALA A 16 20.20 7.90 34.87
C ALA A 16 18.80 7.59 35.43
N GLY A 17 17.84 8.47 35.11
CA GLY A 17 16.42 8.16 35.28
C GLY A 17 16.06 6.97 34.41
N ALA A 18 15.32 6.01 34.99
CA ALA A 18 14.74 4.86 34.31
C ALA A 18 14.16 5.27 32.95
N PRO A 19 14.23 4.44 31.91
CA PRO A 19 13.70 4.78 30.58
C PRO A 19 12.24 5.18 30.77
N ASN A 20 11.98 6.47 30.60
CA ASN A 20 10.64 7.04 30.70
C ASN A 20 9.79 6.26 29.72
N SER A 21 8.87 5.45 30.18
CA SER A 21 7.96 4.64 29.37
C SER A 21 6.94 5.56 28.71
N GLU A 22 7.41 6.41 27.78
CA GLU A 22 6.51 7.24 26.97
C GLU A 22 5.53 6.32 26.27
N LYS A 23 4.24 6.53 26.55
CA LYS A 23 3.17 5.68 26.05
C LYS A 23 3.08 5.79 24.52
N LEU A 24 3.38 4.69 23.82
CA LEU A 24 3.19 4.59 22.37
C LEU A 24 1.70 4.65 22.01
N TRP A 25 0.88 3.90 22.72
CA TRP A 25 -0.56 3.77 22.49
C TRP A 25 -1.33 4.96 23.11
N THR A 26 -1.08 6.14 22.56
CA THR A 26 -1.88 7.33 22.92
C THR A 26 -3.25 7.27 22.24
N ARG A 27 -4.25 7.92 22.83
CA ARG A 27 -5.59 8.01 22.23
C ARG A 27 -5.52 8.56 20.80
N THR A 28 -4.71 9.57 20.54
CA THR A 28 -4.53 10.17 19.22
C THR A 28 -3.94 9.17 18.24
N PHE A 29 -2.88 8.42 18.63
CA PHE A 29 -2.27 7.41 17.77
C PHE A 29 -3.24 6.29 17.43
N VAL A 30 -3.98 5.74 18.40
CA VAL A 30 -4.98 4.70 18.16
C VAL A 30 -6.07 5.19 17.21
N MET A 31 -6.58 6.42 17.44
CA MET A 31 -7.64 6.98 16.60
C MET A 31 -7.18 7.23 15.17
N VAL A 32 -5.96 7.73 14.96
CA VAL A 32 -5.44 7.94 13.58
C VAL A 32 -5.13 6.61 12.89
N ALA A 33 -4.61 5.61 13.59
CA ALA A 33 -4.39 4.27 13.03
C ALA A 33 -5.71 3.58 12.67
N ALA A 34 -6.74 3.69 13.50
CA ALA A 34 -8.07 3.17 13.21
C ALA A 34 -8.74 3.91 12.03
N ALA A 35 -8.67 5.24 11.98
CA ALA A 35 -9.20 6.01 10.86
C ALA A 35 -8.47 5.66 9.54
N ASN A 36 -7.15 5.47 9.60
CA ASN A 36 -6.35 5.03 8.46
C ASN A 36 -6.73 3.62 7.99
N PHE A 37 -6.94 2.68 8.93
CA PHE A 37 -7.46 1.36 8.62
C PHE A 37 -8.80 1.45 7.88
N LEU A 38 -9.76 2.24 8.38
CA LEU A 38 -11.08 2.40 7.78
C LEU A 38 -11.02 3.04 6.38
N LEU A 39 -10.13 4.02 6.17
CA LEU A 39 -9.87 4.63 4.86
C LEU A 39 -9.37 3.57 3.85
N PHE A 40 -8.35 2.82 4.23
CA PHE A 40 -7.79 1.79 3.35
C PHE A 40 -8.76 0.61 3.16
N PHE A 41 -9.46 0.20 4.21
CA PHE A 41 -10.39 -0.91 4.15
C PHE A 41 -11.59 -0.60 3.24
N SER A 42 -12.19 0.61 3.35
CA SER A 42 -13.25 1.05 2.44
C SER A 42 -12.80 1.10 0.98
N PHE A 43 -11.55 1.48 0.73
CA PHE A 43 -10.95 1.45 -0.59
C PHE A 43 -10.75 0.01 -1.12
N TYR A 44 -10.18 -0.87 -0.29
CA TYR A 44 -9.89 -2.25 -0.69
C TYR A 44 -11.14 -3.11 -0.84
N LEU A 45 -12.25 -2.80 -0.16
CA LEU A 45 -13.56 -3.40 -0.42
C LEU A 45 -13.99 -3.23 -1.89
N LEU A 46 -13.76 -2.04 -2.45
CA LEU A 46 -14.23 -1.69 -3.80
C LEU A 46 -13.36 -2.29 -4.91
N LEU A 47 -12.07 -2.56 -4.66
CA LEU A 47 -11.12 -2.93 -5.72
C LEU A 47 -11.58 -4.13 -6.57
N PRO A 48 -11.88 -5.32 -6.00
CA PRO A 48 -12.29 -6.47 -6.80
C PRO A 48 -13.73 -6.36 -7.33
N VAL A 49 -14.55 -5.53 -6.71
CA VAL A 49 -15.98 -5.39 -7.05
C VAL A 49 -16.18 -4.41 -8.20
N LEU A 50 -15.36 -3.35 -8.28
CA LEU A 50 -15.56 -2.30 -9.27
C LEU A 50 -15.48 -2.79 -10.73
N PRO A 51 -14.54 -3.68 -11.12
CA PRO A 51 -14.58 -4.25 -12.48
C PRO A 51 -15.86 -4.99 -12.79
N LEU A 52 -16.34 -5.83 -11.86
CA LEU A 52 -17.60 -6.57 -11.99
C LEU A 52 -18.78 -5.60 -12.14
N TYR A 53 -18.85 -4.57 -11.30
CA TYR A 53 -19.87 -3.53 -11.34
C TYR A 53 -19.90 -2.79 -12.69
N LEU A 54 -18.72 -2.42 -13.23
CA LEU A 54 -18.63 -1.76 -14.53
C LEU A 54 -19.06 -2.68 -15.66
N PHE A 55 -18.67 -3.95 -15.58
CA PHE A 55 -19.03 -4.96 -16.58
C PHE A 55 -20.52 -5.26 -16.58
N ASP A 56 -21.10 -5.56 -15.41
CA ASP A 56 -22.48 -6.01 -15.28
C ASP A 56 -23.49 -4.87 -15.47
N LYS A 57 -23.19 -3.64 -15.02
CA LYS A 57 -24.14 -2.52 -15.05
C LYS A 57 -24.01 -1.62 -16.28
N PHE A 58 -22.79 -1.42 -16.79
CA PHE A 58 -22.54 -0.50 -17.91
C PHE A 58 -22.18 -1.24 -19.20
N ASN A 59 -22.11 -2.58 -19.20
CA ASN A 59 -21.59 -3.38 -20.31
C ASN A 59 -20.22 -2.88 -20.82
N ALA A 60 -19.38 -2.37 -19.89
CA ALA A 60 -18.08 -1.80 -20.21
C ALA A 60 -17.15 -2.87 -20.77
N GLY A 61 -16.39 -2.52 -21.82
CA GLY A 61 -15.34 -3.40 -22.34
C GLY A 61 -14.13 -3.47 -21.41
N ASN A 62 -13.31 -4.50 -21.52
CA ASN A 62 -12.12 -4.71 -20.69
C ASN A 62 -11.18 -3.50 -20.68
N THR A 63 -10.98 -2.85 -21.84
CA THR A 63 -10.15 -1.63 -21.94
C THR A 63 -10.75 -0.46 -21.16
N GLU A 64 -12.06 -0.25 -21.26
CA GLU A 64 -12.76 0.82 -20.54
C GLU A 64 -12.67 0.59 -19.03
N VAL A 65 -12.89 -0.65 -18.58
CA VAL A 65 -12.71 -1.06 -17.17
C VAL A 65 -11.28 -0.75 -16.71
N GLY A 66 -10.28 -1.14 -17.50
CA GLY A 66 -8.87 -0.88 -17.21
C GLY A 66 -8.57 0.62 -17.09
N VAL A 67 -9.08 1.44 -18.01
CA VAL A 67 -8.93 2.91 -17.98
C VAL A 67 -9.57 3.49 -16.72
N VAL A 68 -10.85 3.18 -16.46
CA VAL A 68 -11.56 3.71 -15.27
C VAL A 68 -10.82 3.39 -13.99
N ILE A 69 -10.38 2.14 -13.83
CA ILE A 69 -9.69 1.71 -12.60
C ILE A 69 -8.33 2.37 -12.48
N SER A 70 -7.56 2.47 -13.56
CA SER A 70 -6.22 3.07 -13.58
C SER A 70 -6.23 4.56 -13.26
N MET A 71 -7.32 5.28 -13.58
CA MET A 71 -7.45 6.72 -13.27
C MET A 71 -7.28 7.01 -11.79
N TYR A 72 -7.63 6.09 -10.90
CA TYR A 72 -7.35 6.24 -9.48
C TYR A 72 -5.85 6.32 -9.17
N THR A 73 -5.06 5.42 -9.75
CA THR A 73 -3.61 5.42 -9.56
C THR A 73 -2.98 6.68 -10.17
N VAL A 74 -3.47 7.11 -11.35
CA VAL A 74 -3.02 8.36 -11.97
C VAL A 74 -3.30 9.55 -11.05
N GLY A 75 -4.50 9.65 -10.48
CA GLY A 75 -4.87 10.69 -9.52
C GLY A 75 -4.00 10.66 -8.26
N ALA A 76 -3.80 9.48 -7.67
CA ALA A 76 -2.98 9.32 -6.49
C ALA A 76 -1.51 9.73 -6.75
N LEU A 77 -0.93 9.32 -7.87
CA LEU A 77 0.44 9.68 -8.26
C LEU A 77 0.57 11.18 -8.56
N ALA A 78 -0.39 11.76 -9.28
CA ALA A 78 -0.38 13.17 -9.63
C ALA A 78 -0.38 14.07 -8.38
N CYS A 79 -1.06 13.67 -7.31
CA CYS A 79 -1.11 14.48 -6.09
C CYS A 79 0.10 14.28 -5.16
N ARG A 80 0.89 13.20 -5.25
CA ARG A 80 1.98 12.90 -4.30
C ARG A 80 3.00 14.03 -4.15
N PRO A 81 3.49 14.69 -5.23
CA PRO A 81 4.40 15.83 -5.09
C PRO A 81 3.79 16.99 -4.29
N PHE A 82 2.49 17.21 -4.47
CA PHE A 82 1.76 18.32 -3.83
C PHE A 82 1.27 17.95 -2.43
N ALA A 83 0.97 16.69 -2.17
CA ALA A 83 0.44 16.24 -0.89
C ALA A 83 1.38 16.57 0.28
N GLY A 84 2.69 16.36 0.12
CA GLY A 84 3.70 16.72 1.10
C GLY A 84 3.70 18.23 1.37
N PHE A 85 3.70 19.05 0.32
CA PHE A 85 3.62 20.50 0.43
C PHE A 85 2.34 20.97 1.15
N LEU A 86 1.17 20.41 0.79
CA LEU A 86 -0.09 20.74 1.44
C LEU A 86 -0.08 20.40 2.92
N VAL A 87 0.45 19.24 3.29
CA VAL A 87 0.57 18.78 4.69
C VAL A 87 1.56 19.63 5.48
N ASP A 88 2.59 20.18 4.82
CA ASP A 88 3.57 21.04 5.46
C ASP A 88 3.13 22.51 5.56
N THR A 89 2.23 22.96 4.69
CA THR A 89 1.76 24.35 4.64
C THR A 89 0.43 24.58 5.35
N LEU A 90 -0.47 23.59 5.27
CA LEU A 90 -1.81 23.71 5.84
C LEU A 90 -1.91 23.02 7.21
N SER A 91 -2.95 23.36 7.94
CA SER A 91 -3.26 22.68 9.21
C SER A 91 -3.63 21.22 8.94
N ARG A 92 -2.87 20.29 9.51
CA ARG A 92 -2.95 18.85 9.22
C ARG A 92 -4.30 18.22 9.48
N LYS A 93 -4.96 18.55 10.62
CA LYS A 93 -6.27 17.99 10.97
C LYS A 93 -7.37 18.41 10.00
N PRO A 94 -7.57 19.71 9.68
CA PRO A 94 -8.55 20.14 8.68
C PRO A 94 -8.27 19.54 7.30
N LEU A 95 -7.00 19.52 6.87
CA LEU A 95 -6.61 18.92 5.58
C LEU A 95 -7.01 17.44 5.53
N TYR A 96 -6.66 16.67 6.57
CA TYR A 96 -7.00 15.25 6.66
C TYR A 96 -8.52 15.05 6.67
N PHE A 97 -9.26 15.85 7.45
CA PHE A 97 -10.72 15.75 7.54
C PHE A 97 -11.38 16.01 6.18
N TRP A 98 -11.05 17.13 5.52
CA TRP A 98 -11.71 17.49 4.26
C TRP A 98 -11.34 16.58 3.10
N THR A 99 -10.09 16.14 3.02
CA THR A 99 -9.68 15.20 1.95
C THR A 99 -10.28 13.82 2.17
N PHE A 100 -10.42 13.36 3.43
CA PHE A 100 -11.12 12.12 3.75
C PHE A 100 -12.63 12.25 3.48
N PHE A 101 -13.23 13.39 3.78
CA PHE A 101 -14.63 13.66 3.45
C PHE A 101 -14.88 13.59 1.93
N LEU A 102 -14.05 14.29 1.13
CA LEU A 102 -14.14 14.26 -0.32
C LEU A 102 -13.88 12.84 -0.89
N PHE A 103 -12.94 12.09 -0.32
CA PHE A 103 -12.75 10.68 -0.63
C PHE A 103 -14.03 9.88 -0.37
N SER A 104 -14.68 10.11 0.76
CA SER A 104 -15.92 9.39 1.15
C SER A 104 -17.08 9.69 0.21
N THR A 105 -17.21 10.94 -0.26
CA THR A 105 -18.28 11.34 -1.19
C THR A 105 -18.16 10.67 -2.55
N CYS A 106 -16.97 10.25 -2.95
CA CYS A 106 -16.78 9.52 -4.21
C CYS A 106 -17.54 8.19 -4.24
N PHE A 107 -17.77 7.52 -3.10
CA PHE A 107 -18.58 6.30 -3.07
C PHE A 107 -20.04 6.55 -3.44
N ILE A 108 -20.60 7.73 -3.15
CA ILE A 108 -21.92 8.15 -3.60
C ILE A 108 -21.89 8.38 -5.12
N GLY A 109 -20.82 9.00 -5.61
CA GLY A 109 -20.63 9.28 -7.03
C GLY A 109 -20.71 8.03 -7.91
N TYR A 110 -20.17 6.90 -7.48
CA TYR A 110 -20.27 5.64 -8.23
C TYR A 110 -21.72 5.15 -8.45
N LYS A 111 -22.63 5.47 -7.52
CA LYS A 111 -24.05 5.10 -7.68
C LYS A 111 -24.84 6.08 -8.55
N VAL A 112 -24.49 7.36 -8.50
CA VAL A 112 -25.27 8.44 -9.15
C VAL A 112 -24.84 8.64 -10.59
N LEU A 113 -23.56 8.45 -10.91
CA LEU A 113 -23.05 8.69 -12.25
C LEU A 113 -23.40 7.51 -13.18
N GLY A 114 -24.03 7.83 -14.31
CA GLY A 114 -24.50 6.85 -15.30
C GLY A 114 -23.63 6.72 -16.54
N LEU A 115 -22.47 7.40 -16.61
CA LEU A 115 -21.59 7.43 -17.78
C LEU A 115 -20.17 7.02 -17.43
N ILE A 116 -19.57 6.10 -18.21
CA ILE A 116 -18.21 5.59 -18.02
C ILE A 116 -17.16 6.72 -17.98
N PRO A 117 -17.17 7.74 -18.88
CA PRO A 117 -16.21 8.84 -18.79
C PRO A 117 -16.28 9.63 -17.47
N LEU A 118 -17.49 9.84 -16.93
CA LEU A 118 -17.65 10.51 -15.64
C LEU A 118 -17.15 9.65 -14.48
N LEU A 119 -17.29 8.33 -14.57
CA LEU A 119 -16.71 7.39 -13.61
C LEU A 119 -15.18 7.41 -13.65
N ALA A 120 -14.56 7.59 -14.82
CA ALA A 120 -13.12 7.75 -14.95
C ALA A 120 -12.63 9.04 -14.27
N VAL A 121 -13.33 10.18 -14.49
CA VAL A 121 -13.04 11.44 -13.80
C VAL A 121 -13.24 11.32 -12.29
N LEU A 122 -14.32 10.70 -11.85
CA LEU A 122 -14.58 10.41 -10.44
C LEU A 122 -13.45 9.57 -9.83
N ARG A 123 -12.99 8.58 -10.54
CA ARG A 123 -11.91 7.68 -10.13
C ARG A 123 -10.59 8.43 -9.97
N PHE A 124 -10.29 9.34 -10.90
CA PHE A 124 -9.14 10.24 -10.80
C PHE A 124 -9.23 11.14 -9.56
N ALA A 125 -10.37 11.79 -9.34
CA ALA A 125 -10.61 12.62 -8.16
C ALA A 125 -10.50 11.81 -6.85
N HIS A 126 -11.06 10.59 -6.84
CA HIS A 126 -10.98 9.66 -5.72
C HIS A 126 -9.53 9.33 -5.36
N GLY A 127 -8.68 9.10 -6.38
CA GLY A 127 -7.24 8.89 -6.21
C GLY A 127 -6.52 10.12 -5.65
N LEU A 128 -6.83 11.33 -6.14
CA LEU A 128 -6.27 12.59 -5.59
C LEU A 128 -6.56 12.71 -4.09
N PHE A 129 -7.82 12.54 -3.69
CA PHE A 129 -8.22 12.67 -2.28
C PHE A 129 -7.60 11.60 -1.40
N PHE A 130 -7.48 10.38 -1.90
CA PHE A 130 -6.78 9.30 -1.20
C PHE A 130 -5.31 9.61 -0.97
N GLY A 131 -4.60 10.07 -2.00
CA GLY A 131 -3.17 10.38 -1.90
C GLY A 131 -2.88 11.47 -0.87
N ILE A 132 -3.70 12.53 -0.82
CA ILE A 132 -3.57 13.60 0.17
C ILE A 132 -3.95 13.09 1.56
N SER A 133 -5.06 12.34 1.69
CA SER A 133 -5.53 11.80 2.97
C SER A 133 -4.52 10.85 3.61
N THR A 134 -3.91 9.96 2.83
CA THR A 134 -2.92 9.01 3.32
C THR A 134 -1.62 9.70 3.75
N THR A 135 -1.19 10.74 3.03
CA THR A 135 -0.04 11.56 3.41
C THR A 135 -0.31 12.32 4.71
N ALA A 136 -1.50 12.93 4.84
CA ALA A 136 -1.91 13.63 6.05
C ALA A 136 -2.04 12.69 7.25
N SER A 137 -2.67 11.53 7.07
CA SER A 137 -2.82 10.48 8.07
C SER A 137 -1.46 10.02 8.62
N ASN A 138 -0.54 9.67 7.71
CA ASN A 138 0.81 9.23 8.07
C ASN A 138 1.55 10.32 8.88
N THR A 139 1.46 11.58 8.45
CA THR A 139 2.12 12.69 9.14
C THR A 139 1.52 12.91 10.53
N VAL A 140 0.19 12.87 10.69
CA VAL A 140 -0.47 12.98 11.99
C VAL A 140 -0.10 11.82 12.90
N ALA A 141 0.02 10.60 12.36
CA ALA A 141 0.46 9.44 13.12
C ALA A 141 1.89 9.65 13.65
N ILE A 142 2.85 10.04 12.79
CA ILE A 142 4.24 10.30 13.17
C ILE A 142 4.35 11.38 14.24
N ASP A 143 3.57 12.47 14.14
CA ASP A 143 3.57 13.56 15.13
C ASP A 143 2.99 13.17 16.48
N SER A 144 2.13 12.15 16.51
CA SER A 144 1.54 11.63 17.75
C SER A 144 2.45 10.68 18.51
N LEU A 145 3.58 10.27 17.88
CA LEU A 145 4.52 9.31 18.44
C LEU A 145 5.66 9.99 19.21
N PRO A 146 6.08 9.43 20.35
CA PRO A 146 7.28 9.89 21.05
C PRO A 146 8.53 9.66 20.18
N ALA A 147 9.47 10.59 20.24
CA ALA A 147 10.69 10.52 19.42
C ALA A 147 11.49 9.24 19.65
N SER A 148 11.53 8.76 20.92
CA SER A 148 12.23 7.55 21.36
C SER A 148 11.66 6.25 20.80
N ARG A 149 10.37 6.21 20.37
CA ARG A 149 9.66 5.02 19.91
C ARG A 149 9.00 5.21 18.54
N ARG A 150 9.47 6.19 17.77
CA ARG A 150 8.85 6.56 16.49
C ARG A 150 8.93 5.44 15.46
N GLY A 151 10.05 4.73 15.36
CA GLY A 151 10.21 3.59 14.44
C GLY A 151 9.23 2.46 14.75
N GLU A 152 9.09 2.09 16.02
CA GLU A 152 8.14 1.09 16.48
C GLU A 152 6.70 1.50 16.15
N GLY A 153 6.34 2.76 16.42
CA GLY A 153 5.00 3.28 16.14
C GLY A 153 4.67 3.32 14.65
N ILE A 154 5.61 3.69 13.78
CA ILE A 154 5.44 3.64 12.32
C ILE A 154 5.21 2.19 11.87
N GLY A 155 5.90 1.23 12.48
CA GLY A 155 5.66 -0.19 12.23
C GLY A 155 4.22 -0.61 12.53
N TYR A 156 3.69 -0.26 13.71
CA TYR A 156 2.30 -0.54 14.07
C TYR A 156 1.28 0.20 13.19
N PHE A 157 1.58 1.44 12.82
CA PHE A 157 0.72 2.18 11.88
C PHE A 157 0.64 1.49 10.52
N GLY A 158 1.77 0.96 10.02
CA GLY A 158 1.80 0.16 8.80
C GLY A 158 0.99 -1.14 8.89
N VAL A 159 0.83 -1.73 10.08
CA VAL A 159 -0.04 -2.92 10.27
C VAL A 159 -1.49 -2.60 9.92
N SER A 160 -1.98 -1.39 10.19
CA SER A 160 -3.35 -0.99 9.84
C SER A 160 -3.62 -1.06 8.34
N VAL A 161 -2.65 -0.61 7.53
CA VAL A 161 -2.71 -0.67 6.06
C VAL A 161 -2.70 -2.12 5.58
N ASN A 162 -1.79 -2.93 6.13
CA ASN A 162 -1.64 -4.33 5.72
C ASN A 162 -2.86 -5.18 6.09
N LEU A 163 -3.48 -4.90 7.23
CA LEU A 163 -4.72 -5.58 7.64
C LEU A 163 -5.87 -5.25 6.68
N ALA A 164 -6.01 -3.95 6.32
CA ALA A 164 -7.00 -3.53 5.34
C ALA A 164 -6.75 -4.15 3.96
N PHE A 165 -5.48 -4.19 3.51
CA PHE A 165 -5.07 -4.85 2.26
C PHE A 165 -5.39 -6.33 2.23
N ALA A 166 -5.15 -7.04 3.35
CA ALA A 166 -5.37 -8.48 3.46
C ALA A 166 -6.87 -8.85 3.54
N THR A 167 -7.66 -8.05 4.26
CA THR A 167 -9.07 -8.41 4.57
C THR A 167 -10.10 -7.67 3.70
N GLY A 168 -9.76 -6.48 3.19
CA GLY A 168 -10.69 -5.65 2.41
C GLY A 168 -11.22 -6.35 1.15
N PRO A 169 -10.37 -6.84 0.23
CA PRO A 169 -10.83 -7.49 -0.99
C PRO A 169 -11.68 -8.73 -0.72
N MET A 170 -11.29 -9.56 0.24
CA MET A 170 -12.05 -10.73 0.66
C MET A 170 -13.45 -10.35 1.14
N THR A 171 -13.53 -9.38 2.05
CA THR A 171 -14.82 -8.90 2.58
C THR A 171 -15.66 -8.26 1.48
N GLY A 172 -15.03 -7.50 0.57
CA GLY A 172 -15.70 -6.88 -0.57
C GLY A 172 -16.36 -7.92 -1.48
N MET A 173 -15.64 -8.96 -1.86
CA MET A 173 -16.20 -10.03 -2.70
C MET A 173 -17.31 -10.80 -1.99
N PHE A 174 -17.09 -11.17 -0.71
CA PHE A 174 -18.12 -11.85 0.08
C PHE A 174 -19.42 -11.04 0.16
N LEU A 175 -19.34 -9.74 0.44
CA LEU A 175 -20.52 -8.86 0.49
C LEU A 175 -21.19 -8.72 -0.87
N TYR A 176 -20.39 -8.62 -1.94
CA TYR A 176 -20.91 -8.52 -3.31
C TYR A 176 -21.66 -9.78 -3.74
N GLU A 177 -21.07 -10.95 -3.53
CA GLU A 177 -21.65 -12.24 -3.90
C GLU A 177 -22.91 -12.54 -3.07
N SER A 178 -22.97 -12.11 -1.79
CA SER A 178 -24.09 -12.39 -0.90
C SER A 178 -25.23 -11.38 -1.00
N PHE A 179 -24.95 -10.10 -1.25
CA PHE A 179 -25.91 -9.00 -1.10
C PHE A 179 -25.95 -8.02 -2.30
N GLY A 180 -25.09 -8.24 -3.32
CA GLY A 180 -25.01 -7.39 -4.53
C GLY A 180 -24.23 -6.10 -4.33
N GLU A 181 -24.20 -5.24 -5.39
CA GLU A 181 -23.34 -4.06 -5.44
C GLU A 181 -23.69 -2.96 -4.43
N ASN A 182 -24.97 -2.82 -4.08
CA ASN A 182 -25.43 -1.74 -3.21
C ASN A 182 -24.82 -1.79 -1.81
N ILE A 183 -24.60 -2.99 -1.26
CA ILE A 183 -24.04 -3.17 0.06
C ILE A 183 -22.60 -2.67 0.13
N ILE A 184 -21.82 -2.79 -0.96
CA ILE A 184 -20.42 -2.37 -1.00
C ILE A 184 -20.32 -0.86 -0.82
N PHE A 185 -21.11 -0.10 -1.60
CA PHE A 185 -21.11 1.36 -1.48
C PHE A 185 -21.63 1.81 -0.11
N ALA A 186 -22.71 1.20 0.40
CA ALA A 186 -23.25 1.51 1.72
C ALA A 186 -22.24 1.21 2.84
N THR A 187 -21.62 0.04 2.81
CA THR A 187 -20.60 -0.34 3.80
C THR A 187 -19.39 0.60 3.74
N SER A 188 -18.90 0.93 2.54
CA SER A 188 -17.78 1.86 2.38
C SER A 188 -18.11 3.23 2.94
N ILE A 189 -19.32 3.75 2.70
CA ILE A 189 -19.78 5.05 3.23
C ILE A 189 -19.85 5.00 4.76
N ILE A 190 -20.44 3.95 5.34
CA ILE A 190 -20.56 3.79 6.81
C ILE A 190 -19.15 3.76 7.45
N LEU A 191 -18.24 2.98 6.89
CA LEU A 191 -16.85 2.90 7.38
C LEU A 191 -16.15 4.26 7.30
N CYS A 192 -16.35 4.99 6.20
CA CYS A 192 -15.82 6.34 6.05
C CYS A 192 -16.42 7.33 7.05
N ILE A 193 -17.72 7.27 7.34
CA ILE A 193 -18.36 8.11 8.36
C ILE A 193 -17.73 7.84 9.72
N ILE A 194 -17.54 6.57 10.11
CA ILE A 194 -16.87 6.21 11.36
C ILE A 194 -15.44 6.78 11.37
N GLY A 195 -14.69 6.62 10.26
CA GLY A 195 -13.36 7.19 10.11
C GLY A 195 -13.33 8.71 10.26
N LEU A 196 -14.29 9.43 9.64
CA LEU A 196 -14.42 10.89 9.76
C LEU A 196 -14.73 11.33 11.19
N ILE A 197 -15.57 10.60 11.92
CA ILE A 197 -15.83 10.86 13.35
C ILE A 197 -14.54 10.72 14.16
N LEU A 198 -13.72 9.70 13.89
CA LEU A 198 -12.43 9.54 14.54
C LEU A 198 -11.51 10.73 14.22
N VAL A 199 -11.39 11.13 12.94
CA VAL A 199 -10.56 12.27 12.53
C VAL A 199 -11.04 13.58 13.15
N ALA A 200 -12.35 13.82 13.20
CA ALA A 200 -12.94 15.02 13.84
C ALA A 200 -12.58 15.13 15.33
N ASN A 201 -12.43 14.00 16.01
CA ASN A 201 -12.09 13.95 17.44
C ASN A 201 -10.57 13.88 17.72
N LEU A 202 -9.70 13.92 16.69
CA LEU A 202 -8.25 13.95 16.88
C LEU A 202 -7.82 15.23 17.60
N LYS A 203 -6.94 15.08 18.57
CA LYS A 203 -6.25 16.19 19.22
C LYS A 203 -4.85 16.34 18.63
N VAL A 204 -4.74 17.17 17.60
CA VAL A 204 -3.46 17.47 16.92
C VAL A 204 -2.93 18.80 17.42
N LYS A 205 -1.69 18.84 17.91
CA LYS A 205 -1.04 20.08 18.33
C LYS A 205 -0.86 21.02 17.13
N PRO A 206 -1.17 22.32 17.25
CA PRO A 206 -0.84 23.29 16.21
C PRO A 206 0.67 23.28 15.98
N ARG A 207 1.09 23.28 14.72
CA ARG A 207 2.49 23.36 14.36
C ARG A 207 2.92 24.81 14.17
N GLU A 208 4.07 25.18 14.69
CA GLU A 208 4.73 26.42 14.29
C GLU A 208 5.05 26.38 12.80
N LYS A 209 4.68 27.44 12.09
CA LYS A 209 4.98 27.59 10.66
C LYS A 209 6.50 27.71 10.49
N LYS A 210 7.16 26.64 10.00
CA LYS A 210 8.57 26.73 9.60
C LYS A 210 8.67 27.32 8.17
N PRO A 211 9.71 28.09 7.89
CA PRO A 211 9.97 28.58 6.52
C PRO A 211 9.98 27.42 5.53
N HIS A 212 9.36 27.60 4.37
CA HIS A 212 9.24 26.57 3.36
C HIS A 212 10.61 26.26 2.77
N ALA A 213 11.06 25.03 2.89
CA ALA A 213 12.20 24.57 2.12
C ALA A 213 11.77 24.38 0.66
N PRO A 214 12.59 24.78 -0.33
CA PRO A 214 12.24 24.72 -1.75
C PRO A 214 11.90 23.28 -2.17
N LEU A 215 10.96 23.15 -3.11
CA LEU A 215 10.64 21.90 -3.78
C LEU A 215 11.84 21.46 -4.61
N SER A 216 12.44 20.31 -4.29
CA SER A 216 13.52 19.71 -5.08
C SER A 216 13.14 18.28 -5.46
N LEU A 217 13.52 17.84 -6.66
CA LEU A 217 13.26 16.47 -7.14
C LEU A 217 13.87 15.40 -6.23
N ASP A 218 15.01 15.68 -5.60
CA ASP A 218 15.68 14.78 -4.66
C ASP A 218 14.87 14.48 -3.38
N ARG A 219 13.81 15.25 -3.13
CA ARG A 219 12.88 14.99 -2.02
C ARG A 219 11.77 14.00 -2.38
N PHE A 220 11.62 13.68 -3.67
CA PHE A 220 10.56 12.80 -4.17
C PHE A 220 11.09 11.43 -4.58
N PHE A 221 12.39 11.34 -4.90
CA PHE A 221 12.94 10.14 -5.49
C PHE A 221 14.38 9.85 -5.03
N LEU A 222 14.59 8.67 -4.46
CA LEU A 222 15.92 8.20 -4.04
C LEU A 222 16.63 7.52 -5.22
N THR A 223 17.52 8.25 -5.90
CA THR A 223 18.24 7.76 -7.09
C THR A 223 19.05 6.49 -6.84
N ARG A 224 19.59 6.32 -5.62
CA ARG A 224 20.31 5.10 -5.23
C ARG A 224 19.42 3.85 -5.17
N ALA A 225 18.11 4.00 -5.05
CA ALA A 225 17.15 2.90 -5.00
C ALA A 225 16.50 2.61 -6.36
N ILE A 226 16.98 3.19 -7.48
CA ILE A 226 16.44 2.94 -8.82
C ILE A 226 16.30 1.45 -9.15
N PRO A 227 17.29 0.57 -8.91
CA PRO A 227 17.11 -0.85 -9.22
C PRO A 227 16.00 -1.51 -8.42
N GLN A 228 15.86 -1.16 -7.14
CA GLN A 228 14.78 -1.65 -6.27
C GLN A 228 13.42 -1.13 -6.73
N PHE A 229 13.35 0.15 -7.08
CA PHE A 229 12.17 0.82 -7.60
C PHE A 229 11.66 0.17 -8.88
N VAL A 230 12.54 0.01 -9.89
CA VAL A 230 12.19 -0.61 -11.18
C VAL A 230 11.74 -2.05 -10.97
N ASN A 231 12.47 -2.81 -10.16
CA ASN A 231 12.11 -4.19 -9.86
C ASN A 231 10.73 -4.28 -9.20
N PHE A 232 10.43 -3.34 -8.29
CA PHE A 232 9.15 -3.31 -7.59
C PHE A 232 7.98 -2.85 -8.48
N ILE A 233 8.24 -2.07 -9.56
CA ILE A 233 7.25 -1.79 -10.60
C ILE A 233 6.75 -3.09 -11.24
N PHE A 234 7.64 -4.02 -11.58
CA PHE A 234 7.22 -5.30 -12.17
C PHE A 234 6.36 -6.14 -11.21
N VAL A 235 6.68 -6.12 -9.91
CA VAL A 235 5.86 -6.79 -8.89
C VAL A 235 4.47 -6.17 -8.82
N GLY A 236 4.39 -4.84 -8.77
CA GLY A 236 3.13 -4.10 -8.80
C GLY A 236 2.35 -4.33 -10.09
N PHE A 237 3.03 -4.34 -11.25
CA PHE A 237 2.44 -4.63 -12.56
C PHE A 237 1.71 -5.99 -12.57
N ALA A 238 2.34 -7.01 -12.04
CA ALA A 238 1.72 -8.33 -11.96
C ALA A 238 0.55 -8.35 -10.95
N TYR A 239 0.66 -7.62 -9.84
CA TYR A 239 -0.36 -7.62 -8.80
C TYR A 239 -1.61 -6.80 -9.16
N GLY A 240 -1.48 -5.76 -9.99
CA GLY A 240 -2.62 -4.94 -10.46
C GLY A 240 -3.76 -5.77 -11.06
N PRO A 241 -3.51 -6.66 -12.02
CA PRO A 241 -4.51 -7.59 -12.54
C PRO A 241 -5.13 -8.52 -11.50
N VAL A 242 -4.37 -9.00 -10.52
CA VAL A 242 -4.93 -9.82 -9.44
C VAL A 242 -5.98 -9.05 -8.65
N THR A 243 -5.72 -7.80 -8.30
CA THR A 243 -6.67 -7.01 -7.51
C THR A 243 -7.98 -6.69 -8.25
N ASN A 244 -7.95 -6.68 -9.59
CA ASN A 244 -9.06 -6.16 -10.37
C ASN A 244 -9.70 -7.18 -11.32
N TYR A 245 -8.92 -8.14 -11.85
CA TYR A 245 -9.42 -9.06 -12.87
C TYR A 245 -9.51 -10.52 -12.41
N ILE A 246 -9.02 -10.86 -11.21
CA ILE A 246 -9.03 -12.26 -10.74
C ILE A 246 -10.46 -12.83 -10.63
N SER A 247 -11.43 -11.99 -10.25
CA SER A 247 -12.83 -12.42 -10.14
C SER A 247 -13.46 -12.66 -11.51
N LEU A 248 -13.10 -11.84 -12.53
CA LEU A 248 -13.51 -12.06 -13.92
C LEU A 248 -12.86 -13.33 -14.47
N TYR A 249 -11.58 -13.54 -14.21
CA TYR A 249 -10.85 -14.74 -14.61
C TYR A 249 -11.42 -16.01 -13.98
N ALA A 250 -11.76 -15.96 -12.68
CA ALA A 250 -12.45 -17.07 -12.00
C ALA A 250 -13.79 -17.42 -12.69
N LYS A 251 -14.58 -16.40 -13.07
CA LYS A 251 -15.85 -16.57 -13.80
C LYS A 251 -15.61 -17.22 -15.18
N GLU A 252 -14.56 -16.83 -15.92
CA GLU A 252 -14.17 -17.49 -17.19
C GLU A 252 -13.81 -18.96 -17.01
N LEU A 253 -13.12 -19.31 -15.90
CA LEU A 253 -12.74 -20.68 -15.57
C LEU A 253 -13.89 -21.50 -14.96
N GLY A 254 -15.06 -20.91 -14.70
CA GLY A 254 -16.17 -21.58 -13.98
C GLY A 254 -15.87 -21.86 -12.52
N ILE A 255 -14.93 -21.13 -11.89
CA ILE A 255 -14.55 -21.29 -10.49
C ILE A 255 -15.36 -20.33 -9.63
N GLY A 256 -16.23 -20.87 -8.77
CA GLY A 256 -16.97 -20.08 -7.79
C GLY A 256 -16.14 -19.70 -6.57
N GLY A 257 -16.67 -18.73 -5.78
CA GLY A 257 -16.06 -18.33 -4.52
C GLY A 257 -14.74 -17.57 -4.69
N SER A 258 -14.63 -16.69 -5.67
CA SER A 258 -13.41 -15.93 -5.94
C SER A 258 -12.94 -15.08 -4.75
N GLY A 259 -13.81 -14.77 -3.79
CA GLY A 259 -13.45 -14.12 -2.52
C GLY A 259 -12.43 -14.91 -1.70
N TRP A 260 -12.45 -16.24 -1.74
CA TRP A 260 -11.48 -17.10 -1.07
C TRP A 260 -10.05 -16.92 -1.60
N PHE A 261 -9.90 -16.48 -2.86
CA PHE A 261 -8.59 -16.15 -3.43
C PHE A 261 -7.89 -15.07 -2.59
N TYR A 262 -8.60 -14.01 -2.24
CA TYR A 262 -8.05 -12.93 -1.41
C TYR A 262 -7.82 -13.37 0.03
N ALA A 263 -8.68 -14.24 0.57
CA ALA A 263 -8.49 -14.83 1.90
C ALA A 263 -7.18 -15.61 1.98
N LEU A 264 -6.87 -16.40 0.94
CA LEU A 264 -5.65 -17.19 0.88
C LEU A 264 -4.40 -16.32 0.66
N ILE A 265 -4.50 -15.24 -0.11
CA ILE A 265 -3.43 -14.21 -0.17
C ILE A 265 -3.18 -13.65 1.23
N ALA A 266 -4.24 -13.26 1.95
CA ALA A 266 -4.13 -12.73 3.31
C ALA A 266 -3.48 -13.73 4.26
N ALA A 267 -3.89 -14.99 4.22
CA ALA A 267 -3.31 -16.06 5.05
C ALA A 267 -1.82 -16.26 4.76
N GLY A 268 -1.42 -16.35 3.49
CA GLY A 268 -0.02 -16.47 3.09
C GLY A 268 0.83 -15.27 3.55
N LEU A 269 0.30 -14.05 3.39
CA LEU A 269 0.97 -12.82 3.79
C LEU A 269 1.19 -12.75 5.31
N ILE A 270 0.17 -13.07 6.12
CA ILE A 270 0.23 -13.03 7.58
C ILE A 270 1.20 -14.08 8.10
N LEU A 271 1.11 -15.32 7.60
CA LEU A 271 1.96 -16.43 8.03
C LEU A 271 3.45 -16.08 7.90
N ASN A 272 3.85 -15.52 6.77
CA ASN A 272 5.24 -15.17 6.53
C ASN A 272 5.70 -13.93 7.28
N ARG A 273 4.81 -12.97 7.55
CA ARG A 273 5.19 -11.72 8.20
C ARG A 273 5.74 -11.93 9.62
N ILE A 274 5.21 -12.93 10.34
CA ILE A 274 5.67 -13.27 11.71
C ILE A 274 7.12 -13.77 11.69
N MET A 275 7.51 -14.49 10.64
CA MET A 275 8.85 -15.07 10.52
C MET A 275 9.87 -14.12 9.87
N THR A 276 9.42 -13.32 8.92
CA THR A 276 10.29 -12.50 8.05
C THR A 276 11.07 -11.44 8.83
N GLY A 277 10.44 -10.75 9.78
CA GLY A 277 11.11 -9.70 10.55
C GLY A 277 12.37 -10.21 11.26
N ARG A 278 12.29 -11.33 11.96
CA ARG A 278 13.43 -11.93 12.69
C ARG A 278 14.55 -12.39 11.75
N LEU A 279 14.21 -12.85 10.55
CA LEU A 279 15.19 -13.31 9.57
C LEU A 279 15.88 -12.13 8.86
N ILE A 280 15.18 -11.04 8.64
CA ILE A 280 15.75 -9.78 8.13
C ILE A 280 16.81 -9.25 9.10
N ASP A 281 16.48 -9.21 10.40
CA ASP A 281 17.41 -8.76 11.45
C ASP A 281 18.66 -9.63 11.58
N ARG A 282 18.56 -10.92 11.20
CA ARG A 282 19.70 -11.85 11.13
C ARG A 282 20.56 -11.70 9.85
N GLY A 283 20.24 -10.72 8.98
CA GLY A 283 21.04 -10.44 7.78
C GLY A 283 20.63 -11.24 6.52
N TYR A 284 19.54 -12.00 6.55
CA TYR A 284 19.07 -12.80 5.40
C TYR A 284 18.21 -12.01 4.41
N LEU A 285 18.21 -10.66 4.46
CA LEU A 285 17.32 -9.79 3.71
C LEU A 285 17.29 -10.11 2.20
N THR A 286 18.44 -10.15 1.52
CA THR A 286 18.52 -10.41 0.07
C THR A 286 18.05 -11.81 -0.30
N ARG A 287 18.36 -12.82 0.52
CA ARG A 287 17.89 -14.19 0.30
C ARG A 287 16.39 -14.30 0.42
N LEU A 288 15.80 -13.68 1.43
CA LEU A 288 14.34 -13.71 1.66
C LEU A 288 13.59 -13.06 0.52
N VAL A 289 14.05 -11.88 0.06
CA VAL A 289 13.44 -11.21 -1.09
C VAL A 289 13.59 -12.06 -2.35
N GLY A 290 14.77 -12.64 -2.60
CA GLY A 290 15.00 -13.51 -3.76
C GLY A 290 14.09 -14.74 -3.76
N ILE A 291 13.97 -15.44 -2.62
CA ILE A 291 13.03 -16.57 -2.47
C ILE A 291 11.60 -16.10 -2.75
N GLY A 292 11.18 -14.96 -2.19
CA GLY A 292 9.87 -14.37 -2.45
C GLY A 292 9.65 -14.10 -3.95
N MET A 293 10.66 -13.54 -4.65
CA MET A 293 10.59 -13.28 -6.09
C MET A 293 10.43 -14.57 -6.90
N THR A 294 11.17 -15.63 -6.58
CA THR A 294 11.05 -16.92 -7.27
C THR A 294 9.69 -17.59 -6.99
N ILE A 295 9.21 -17.57 -5.73
CA ILE A 295 7.88 -18.13 -5.39
C ILE A 295 6.76 -17.40 -6.14
N ILE A 296 6.82 -16.06 -6.27
CA ILE A 296 5.75 -15.31 -6.97
C ILE A 296 5.72 -15.64 -8.46
N VAL A 297 6.88 -15.87 -9.10
CA VAL A 297 6.95 -16.35 -10.50
C VAL A 297 6.24 -17.69 -10.63
N VAL A 298 6.57 -18.66 -9.77
CA VAL A 298 5.93 -19.99 -9.77
C VAL A 298 4.42 -19.88 -9.55
N ALA A 299 4.00 -19.02 -8.62
CA ALA A 299 2.58 -18.81 -8.34
C ALA A 299 1.81 -18.31 -9.56
N TYR A 300 2.39 -17.34 -10.30
CA TYR A 300 1.73 -16.80 -11.51
C TYR A 300 1.79 -17.77 -12.69
N LEU A 301 2.82 -18.60 -12.81
CA LEU A 301 2.83 -19.69 -13.79
C LEU A 301 1.73 -20.70 -13.51
N ILE A 302 1.54 -21.10 -12.24
CA ILE A 302 0.44 -21.98 -11.84
C ILE A 302 -0.90 -21.31 -12.16
N LEU A 303 -1.09 -20.03 -11.81
CA LEU A 303 -2.32 -19.29 -12.08
C LEU A 303 -2.66 -19.20 -13.57
N ALA A 304 -1.63 -18.98 -14.42
CA ALA A 304 -1.81 -18.80 -15.85
C ALA A 304 -2.06 -20.11 -16.62
N PHE A 305 -1.48 -21.23 -16.18
CA PHE A 305 -1.47 -22.48 -16.96
C PHE A 305 -2.23 -23.64 -16.35
N CYS A 306 -2.55 -23.60 -15.04
CA CYS A 306 -3.25 -24.68 -14.36
C CYS A 306 -4.70 -24.30 -14.06
N HIS A 307 -5.63 -24.64 -14.96
CA HIS A 307 -7.04 -24.19 -14.95
C HIS A 307 -7.96 -25.07 -14.07
N ASN A 308 -7.55 -25.40 -12.86
CA ASN A 308 -8.39 -26.14 -11.91
C ASN A 308 -8.51 -25.39 -10.57
N PRO A 309 -9.57 -25.61 -9.79
CA PRO A 309 -9.81 -24.88 -8.55
C PRO A 309 -8.67 -25.00 -7.53
N PHE A 310 -8.04 -26.17 -7.41
CA PHE A 310 -6.94 -26.36 -6.47
C PHE A 310 -5.73 -25.48 -6.83
N ALA A 311 -5.31 -25.48 -8.11
CA ALA A 311 -4.19 -24.67 -8.58
C ALA A 311 -4.49 -23.17 -8.47
N PHE A 312 -5.74 -22.76 -8.78
CA PHE A 312 -6.19 -21.38 -8.63
C PHE A 312 -6.03 -20.89 -7.19
N PHE A 313 -6.54 -21.63 -6.20
CA PHE A 313 -6.44 -21.24 -4.80
C PHE A 313 -5.03 -21.44 -4.22
N ALA A 314 -4.29 -22.46 -4.65
CA ALA A 314 -2.89 -22.64 -4.25
C ALA A 314 -2.01 -21.48 -4.73
N SER A 315 -2.23 -20.99 -5.95
CA SER A 315 -1.51 -19.80 -6.46
C SER A 315 -1.75 -18.57 -5.60
N ALA A 316 -2.98 -18.36 -5.11
CA ALA A 316 -3.31 -17.26 -4.20
C ALA A 316 -2.50 -17.31 -2.91
N PHE A 317 -2.41 -18.48 -2.27
CA PHE A 317 -1.61 -18.65 -1.06
C PHE A 317 -0.12 -18.39 -1.30
N LEU A 318 0.42 -18.87 -2.43
CA LEU A 318 1.81 -18.62 -2.82
C LEU A 318 2.07 -17.14 -3.12
N ILE A 319 1.14 -16.44 -3.79
CA ILE A 319 1.21 -14.98 -4.01
C ILE A 319 1.28 -14.25 -2.66
N GLY A 320 0.39 -14.58 -1.72
CA GLY A 320 0.39 -14.00 -0.39
C GLY A 320 1.69 -14.26 0.38
N THR A 321 2.17 -15.50 0.36
CA THR A 321 3.46 -15.91 0.94
C THR A 321 4.61 -15.08 0.39
N SER A 322 4.66 -14.89 -0.92
CA SER A 322 5.69 -14.11 -1.60
C SER A 322 5.64 -12.65 -1.20
N LEU A 323 4.46 -12.03 -1.24
CA LEU A 323 4.28 -10.62 -0.86
C LEU A 323 4.65 -10.38 0.62
N GLY A 324 4.41 -11.34 1.50
CA GLY A 324 4.85 -11.31 2.89
C GLY A 324 6.37 -11.20 3.06
N LEU A 325 7.15 -11.71 2.11
CA LEU A 325 8.62 -11.59 2.05
C LEU A 325 9.07 -10.32 1.31
N ILE A 326 8.44 -10.05 0.18
CA ILE A 326 8.84 -9.00 -0.79
C ILE A 326 8.60 -7.60 -0.21
N PHE A 327 7.41 -7.31 0.35
CA PHE A 327 7.07 -5.98 0.83
C PHE A 327 8.03 -5.44 1.89
N PRO A 328 8.21 -6.11 3.06
CA PRO A 328 9.14 -5.62 4.06
C PRO A 328 10.58 -5.63 3.57
N GLY A 329 10.91 -6.56 2.69
CA GLY A 329 12.25 -6.69 2.13
C GLY A 329 12.63 -5.49 1.27
N TYR A 330 11.82 -5.11 0.27
CA TYR A 330 12.09 -3.95 -0.58
C TYR A 330 12.04 -2.64 0.19
N GLN A 331 11.10 -2.50 1.12
CA GLN A 331 11.04 -1.33 2.00
C GLN A 331 12.34 -1.18 2.80
N THR A 332 12.82 -2.26 3.41
CA THR A 332 14.08 -2.26 4.17
C THR A 332 15.28 -1.97 3.25
N MET A 333 15.34 -2.56 2.04
CA MET A 333 16.39 -2.26 1.08
C MET A 333 16.44 -0.78 0.72
N CYS A 334 15.29 -0.16 0.41
CA CYS A 334 15.23 1.26 0.08
C CYS A 334 15.66 2.15 1.25
N VAL A 335 15.22 1.83 2.47
CA VAL A 335 15.59 2.59 3.68
C VAL A 335 17.09 2.47 3.97
N ASN A 336 17.70 1.29 3.80
CA ASN A 336 19.13 1.08 4.05
C ASN A 336 20.03 1.72 2.98
N LEU A 337 19.49 2.09 1.82
CA LEU A 337 20.19 2.86 0.78
C LEU A 337 20.10 4.37 1.01
N ALA A 338 19.25 4.82 1.94
CA ALA A 338 18.99 6.21 2.23
C ALA A 338 19.79 6.71 3.44
N ARG A 339 20.20 7.97 3.42
CA ARG A 339 20.69 8.66 4.61
C ARG A 339 19.55 8.83 5.61
N HIS A 340 19.89 9.07 6.87
CA HIS A 340 18.91 9.23 7.94
C HIS A 340 17.86 10.33 7.66
N ASP A 341 18.27 11.40 6.99
CA ASP A 341 17.41 12.53 6.58
C ASP A 341 16.57 12.26 5.30
N GLN A 342 16.86 11.16 4.58
CA GLN A 342 16.22 10.76 3.32
C GLN A 342 15.29 9.52 3.47
N ARG A 343 15.02 9.05 4.69
CA ARG A 343 14.17 7.87 4.91
C ARG A 343 12.74 8.03 4.41
N GLY A 344 12.19 9.24 4.50
CA GLY A 344 10.90 9.57 3.91
C GLY A 344 10.90 9.45 2.39
N THR A 345 11.93 9.98 1.74
CA THR A 345 12.15 9.87 0.28
C THR A 345 12.29 8.42 -0.15
N ALA A 346 13.03 7.60 0.61
CA ALA A 346 13.17 6.17 0.35
C ALA A 346 11.82 5.43 0.36
N ASN A 347 11.01 5.71 1.38
CA ASN A 347 9.68 5.12 1.49
C ASN A 347 8.74 5.61 0.37
N SER A 348 8.81 6.89 0.01
CA SER A 348 8.04 7.43 -1.12
C SER A 348 8.45 6.80 -2.45
N THR A 349 9.76 6.62 -2.68
CA THR A 349 10.28 5.94 -3.89
C THR A 349 9.76 4.51 -3.99
N TYR A 350 9.85 3.75 -2.89
CA TYR A 350 9.32 2.39 -2.80
C TYR A 350 7.82 2.33 -3.13
N LEU A 351 7.00 3.18 -2.48
CA LEU A 351 5.55 3.21 -2.71
C LEU A 351 5.19 3.66 -4.12
N SER A 352 5.92 4.62 -4.69
CA SER A 352 5.71 5.06 -6.08
C SER A 352 5.96 3.94 -7.09
N GLY A 353 6.97 3.09 -6.85
CA GLY A 353 7.19 1.89 -7.69
C GLY A 353 6.00 0.95 -7.67
N TRP A 354 5.43 0.71 -6.48
CA TRP A 354 4.23 -0.10 -6.31
C TRP A 354 3.02 0.49 -7.05
N ASP A 355 2.74 1.78 -6.87
CA ASP A 355 1.58 2.45 -7.45
C ASP A 355 1.67 2.53 -8.99
N ILE A 356 2.86 2.85 -9.54
CA ILE A 356 3.11 2.84 -10.99
C ILE A 356 2.91 1.43 -11.56
N GLY A 357 3.44 0.43 -10.85
CA GLY A 357 3.30 -0.96 -11.23
C GLY A 357 1.83 -1.37 -11.30
N ILE A 358 1.07 -1.19 -10.23
CA ILE A 358 -0.37 -1.54 -10.19
C ILE A 358 -1.13 -0.83 -11.31
N GLY A 359 -0.99 0.50 -11.43
CA GLY A 359 -1.73 1.26 -12.44
C GLY A 359 -1.43 0.82 -13.86
N SER A 360 -0.16 0.62 -14.20
CA SER A 360 0.24 0.13 -15.53
C SER A 360 -0.23 -1.31 -15.77
N GLY A 361 -0.17 -2.18 -14.76
CA GLY A 361 -0.66 -3.55 -14.86
C GLY A 361 -2.17 -3.65 -15.09
N ILE A 362 -2.95 -2.81 -14.43
CA ILE A 362 -4.41 -2.73 -14.65
C ILE A 362 -4.72 -2.23 -16.05
N LEU A 363 -4.07 -1.15 -16.50
CA LEU A 363 -4.32 -0.56 -17.82
C LEU A 363 -3.94 -1.52 -18.94
N VAL A 364 -2.73 -2.06 -18.90
CA VAL A 364 -2.24 -3.01 -19.90
C VAL A 364 -3.05 -4.31 -19.84
N GLY A 365 -3.39 -4.78 -18.64
CA GLY A 365 -4.24 -5.95 -18.43
C GLY A 365 -5.62 -5.81 -19.07
N GLY A 366 -6.27 -4.65 -18.91
CA GLY A 366 -7.54 -4.36 -19.57
C GLY A 366 -7.45 -4.35 -21.09
N ALA A 367 -6.41 -3.73 -21.65
CA ALA A 367 -6.16 -3.71 -23.10
C ALA A 367 -5.88 -5.12 -23.64
N MET A 368 -5.08 -5.92 -22.93
CA MET A 368 -4.77 -7.30 -23.32
C MET A 368 -6.03 -8.18 -23.27
N ALA A 369 -6.80 -8.12 -22.20
CA ALA A 369 -8.05 -8.88 -22.09
C ALA A 369 -9.03 -8.53 -23.20
N SER A 370 -9.12 -7.26 -23.61
CA SER A 370 -9.91 -6.81 -24.74
C SER A 370 -9.41 -7.37 -26.07
N HIS A 371 -8.08 -7.38 -26.27
CA HIS A 371 -7.48 -7.85 -27.52
C HIS A 371 -7.60 -9.36 -27.71
N PHE A 372 -7.33 -10.13 -26.67
CA PHE A 372 -7.31 -11.60 -26.71
C PHE A 372 -8.66 -12.24 -26.34
N GLY A 373 -9.63 -11.46 -25.83
CA GLY A 373 -10.94 -11.96 -25.43
C GLY A 373 -10.94 -12.79 -24.16
N MET A 374 -9.82 -12.90 -23.43
CA MET A 374 -9.70 -13.69 -22.20
C MET A 374 -8.64 -13.13 -21.24
N HIS A 375 -8.89 -13.27 -19.93
CA HIS A 375 -8.00 -12.75 -18.89
C HIS A 375 -6.75 -13.65 -18.65
N GLN A 376 -6.73 -14.87 -19.15
CA GLN A 376 -5.56 -15.77 -19.04
C GLN A 376 -4.27 -15.08 -19.55
N GLN A 377 -4.32 -14.41 -20.70
CA GLN A 377 -3.16 -13.75 -21.31
C GLN A 377 -2.58 -12.64 -20.44
N VAL A 378 -3.43 -12.00 -19.63
CA VAL A 378 -3.00 -10.99 -18.66
C VAL A 378 -2.12 -11.62 -17.58
N PHE A 379 -2.49 -12.81 -17.08
CA PHE A 379 -1.69 -13.51 -16.07
C PHE A 379 -0.43 -14.14 -16.66
N VAL A 380 -0.43 -14.53 -17.93
CA VAL A 380 0.78 -14.95 -18.68
C VAL A 380 1.77 -13.79 -18.79
N ALA A 381 1.30 -12.60 -19.19
CA ALA A 381 2.14 -11.40 -19.24
C ALA A 381 2.66 -11.00 -17.85
N SER A 382 1.83 -11.14 -16.82
CA SER A 382 2.23 -10.90 -15.43
C SER A 382 3.34 -11.88 -14.99
N ALA A 383 3.22 -13.16 -15.34
CA ALA A 383 4.26 -14.16 -15.06
C ALA A 383 5.58 -13.84 -15.79
N ALA A 384 5.51 -13.41 -17.06
CA ALA A 384 6.68 -12.99 -17.82
C ALA A 384 7.36 -11.76 -17.21
N ALA A 385 6.59 -10.75 -16.81
CA ALA A 385 7.09 -9.57 -16.12
C ALA A 385 7.79 -9.92 -14.80
N LEU A 386 7.21 -10.81 -14.01
CA LEU A 386 7.81 -11.30 -12.77
C LEU A 386 9.06 -12.12 -12.99
N LEU A 387 9.14 -12.91 -14.05
CA LEU A 387 10.36 -13.65 -14.41
C LEU A 387 11.49 -12.68 -14.73
N ILE A 388 11.22 -11.61 -15.49
CA ILE A 388 12.20 -10.55 -15.77
C ILE A 388 12.65 -9.91 -14.45
N ALA A 389 11.70 -9.61 -13.55
CA ALA A 389 12.01 -9.04 -12.26
C ALA A 389 12.85 -9.96 -11.36
N ASP A 390 12.56 -11.27 -11.34
CA ASP A 390 13.32 -12.26 -10.58
C ASP A 390 14.76 -12.37 -11.09
N LEU A 391 14.95 -12.48 -12.40
CA LEU A 391 16.27 -12.47 -13.02
C LEU A 391 17.02 -11.16 -12.73
N MET A 392 16.36 -10.01 -12.91
CA MET A 392 16.93 -8.71 -12.57
C MET A 392 17.32 -8.64 -11.09
N PHE A 393 16.50 -9.21 -10.18
CA PHE A 393 16.81 -9.23 -8.76
C PHE A 393 18.10 -10.03 -8.46
N TRP A 394 18.19 -11.26 -8.93
CA TRP A 394 19.33 -12.14 -8.64
C TRP A 394 20.62 -11.65 -9.29
N PHE A 395 20.57 -11.18 -10.52
CA PHE A 395 21.77 -10.80 -11.27
C PHE A 395 22.23 -9.37 -11.01
N TYR A 396 21.31 -8.44 -10.69
CA TYR A 396 21.63 -7.03 -10.57
C TYR A 396 21.18 -6.39 -9.25
N THR A 397 19.89 -6.41 -8.90
CA THR A 397 19.33 -5.61 -7.81
C THR A 397 19.90 -6.01 -6.45
N SER A 398 20.07 -7.31 -6.17
CA SER A 398 20.63 -7.79 -4.91
C SER A 398 22.11 -7.41 -4.76
N LYS A 399 22.90 -7.53 -5.84
CA LYS A 399 24.32 -7.14 -5.88
C LYS A 399 24.49 -5.63 -5.68
N HIS A 400 23.68 -4.84 -6.39
CA HIS A 400 23.64 -3.38 -6.24
C HIS A 400 23.36 -2.98 -4.80
N TYR A 401 22.36 -3.60 -4.15
CA TYR A 401 22.03 -3.35 -2.76
C TYR A 401 23.21 -3.65 -1.83
N VAL A 402 23.81 -4.83 -1.94
CA VAL A 402 24.94 -5.24 -1.07
C VAL A 402 26.12 -4.27 -1.19
N LYS A 403 26.38 -3.77 -2.41
CA LYS A 403 27.48 -2.85 -2.69
C LYS A 403 27.22 -1.43 -2.17
N ASN A 404 25.96 -0.97 -2.18
CA ASN A 404 25.62 0.44 -1.96
C ASN A 404 24.87 0.72 -0.64
N LYS A 405 24.54 -0.32 0.15
CA LYS A 405 23.92 -0.13 1.48
C LYS A 405 24.84 0.72 2.37
N LEU A 406 24.26 1.63 3.12
CA LEU A 406 25.00 2.45 4.05
C LEU A 406 25.26 1.66 5.33
N GLU A 407 26.52 1.65 5.81
CA GLU A 407 26.90 1.05 7.08
C GLU A 407 26.41 1.92 8.23
N GLY A 408 25.72 1.33 9.20
CA GLY A 408 25.23 2.04 10.39
C GLY A 408 23.75 2.43 10.36
N ASN A 409 22.95 1.90 9.43
CA ASN A 409 21.49 2.03 9.43
C ASN A 409 20.78 0.76 9.90
#